data_72704ad339b6025e3106ad72f30bd95c
#
_entry.id   72704ad339b6025e3106ad72f30bd95c
#
_cell.length_a   1.000
_cell.length_b   1.000
_cell.length_c   1.000
_cell.angle_alpha   90.00
_cell.angle_beta   90.00
_cell.angle_gamma   90.00
#
_symmetry.space_group_name_H-M   'P 1'
#
loop_
_entity.id
_entity.type
_entity.pdbx_description
1 polymer ?
#
loop_
_entity_poly.entity_id
_entity_poly.type
_entity_poly.pdbx_seq_one_letter_code
_entity_poly.pdbx_strand_id
1 'polypeptide(L)' 'MTYCIYHIPGVKIGVTNNVKHRVEQQQGYTEDEYEILEMSDDINYISKKELYLQQLHGYKLD' A
#
# COMPACT_ATOMS: atom_id res chain seq x y z
N MET A 1 -8.77 2.66 -13.76
CA MET A 1 -7.55 3.03 -13.01
C MET A 1 -7.21 1.92 -12.04
N THR A 2 -5.94 1.52 -11.99
CA THR A 2 -5.53 0.40 -11.15
C THR A 2 -4.99 0.91 -9.82
N TYR A 3 -5.51 0.38 -8.72
CA TYR A 3 -5.04 0.70 -7.38
C TYR A 3 -4.12 -0.41 -6.89
N CYS A 4 -3.10 -0.03 -6.12
CA CYS A 4 -2.13 -0.97 -5.57
C CYS A 4 -2.10 -0.83 -4.06
N ILE A 5 -2.01 -1.96 -3.35
CA ILE A 5 -1.70 -1.97 -1.93
C ILE A 5 -0.19 -2.17 -1.83
N TYR A 6 0.50 -1.20 -1.25
CA TYR A 6 1.94 -1.31 -1.03
C TYR A 6 2.22 -1.53 0.45
N HIS A 7 3.34 -2.20 0.71
CA HIS A 7 3.78 -2.51 2.06
C HIS A 7 5.24 -2.07 2.22
N ILE A 8 5.48 -1.18 3.16
CA ILE A 8 6.83 -0.78 3.55
C ILE A 8 7.11 -1.49 4.87
N PRO A 9 7.90 -2.59 4.86
CA PRO A 9 8.06 -3.42 6.05
C PRO A 9 8.53 -2.62 7.27
N GLY A 10 7.82 -2.82 8.38
CA GLY A 10 8.11 -2.12 9.63
C GLY A 10 7.60 -0.69 9.69
N VAL A 11 6.96 -0.19 8.63
CA VAL A 11 6.49 1.19 8.56
C VAL A 11 4.98 1.26 8.38
N LYS A 12 4.46 0.80 7.24
CA LYS A 12 3.02 0.89 6.99
C LYS A 12 2.58 0.11 5.76
N ILE A 13 1.26 -0.01 5.63
CA ILE A 13 0.59 -0.49 4.42
C ILE A 13 -0.33 0.64 3.94
N GLY A 14 -0.36 0.89 2.65
CA GLY A 14 -1.20 1.94 2.08
C GLY A 14 -1.71 1.59 0.69
N VAL A 15 -2.60 2.43 0.18
CA VAL A 15 -3.18 2.29 -1.15
C VAL A 15 -2.82 3.49 -2.00
N THR A 16 -2.48 3.24 -3.26
CA THR A 16 -2.22 4.31 -4.21
C THR A 16 -2.53 3.83 -5.63
N ASN A 17 -2.82 4.77 -6.52
CA ASN A 17 -2.91 4.47 -7.95
C ASN A 17 -1.61 4.79 -8.69
N ASN A 18 -0.60 5.25 -7.98
CA ASN A 18 0.71 5.54 -8.57
C ASN A 18 1.80 5.30 -7.51
N VAL A 19 2.25 4.05 -7.42
CA VAL A 19 3.20 3.61 -6.41
C VAL A 19 4.52 4.39 -6.48
N LYS A 20 5.07 4.54 -7.68
CA LYS A 20 6.36 5.24 -7.82
C LYS A 20 6.28 6.66 -7.31
N HIS A 21 5.24 7.40 -7.69
CA HIS A 21 5.08 8.77 -7.22
C HIS A 21 4.87 8.83 -5.72
N ARG A 22 3.96 7.99 -5.20
CA ARG A 22 3.58 8.05 -3.79
C ARG A 22 4.71 7.59 -2.87
N VAL A 23 5.32 6.45 -3.18
CA VAL A 23 6.28 5.82 -2.26
C VAL A 23 7.69 6.34 -2.50
N GLU A 24 8.11 6.43 -3.77
CA GLU A 24 9.48 6.81 -4.08
C GLU A 24 9.69 8.31 -4.07
N GLN A 25 8.77 9.10 -4.65
CA GLN A 25 8.95 10.54 -4.75
C GLN A 25 8.46 11.30 -3.53
N GLN A 26 7.27 10.97 -3.01
CA GLN A 26 6.70 11.68 -1.85
C GLN A 26 7.27 11.19 -0.53
N GLN A 27 7.50 9.90 -0.39
CA GLN A 27 7.94 9.32 0.88
C GLN A 27 9.43 8.97 0.90
N GLY A 28 10.08 8.99 -0.23
CA GLY A 28 11.53 8.84 -0.32
C GLY A 28 12.07 7.43 -0.20
N TYR A 29 11.24 6.41 -0.42
CA TYR A 29 11.67 5.02 -0.39
C TYR A 29 12.07 4.56 -1.78
N THR A 30 13.03 3.61 -1.85
CA THR A 30 13.42 2.99 -3.11
C THR A 30 12.57 1.75 -3.37
N GLU A 31 12.59 1.24 -4.60
CA GLU A 31 11.74 0.09 -4.93
C GLU A 31 12.14 -1.18 -4.16
N ASP A 32 13.35 -1.23 -3.60
CA ASP A 32 13.79 -2.35 -2.76
C ASP A 32 13.22 -2.28 -1.34
N GLU A 33 12.65 -1.15 -0.95
CA GLU A 33 12.20 -0.90 0.42
C GLU A 33 10.70 -1.13 0.61
N TYR A 34 9.98 -1.45 -0.45
CA TYR A 34 8.56 -1.73 -0.36
C TYR A 34 8.17 -2.87 -1.30
N GLU A 35 6.98 -3.42 -1.11
CA GLU A 35 6.44 -4.47 -1.95
C GLU A 35 4.98 -4.20 -2.28
N ILE A 36 4.50 -4.77 -3.40
CA ILE A 36 3.10 -4.68 -3.78
C ILE A 36 2.41 -5.96 -3.32
N LEU A 37 1.38 -5.81 -2.48
CA LEU A 37 0.65 -6.95 -1.92
C LEU A 37 -0.57 -7.33 -2.75
N GLU A 38 -1.23 -6.35 -3.37
CA GLU A 38 -2.45 -6.57 -4.12
C GLU A 38 -2.66 -5.46 -5.12
N MET A 39 -3.38 -5.76 -6.21
CA MET A 39 -3.75 -4.77 -7.23
C MET A 39 -5.19 -5.02 -7.64
N SER A 40 -5.95 -3.94 -7.84
CA SER A 40 -7.34 -4.06 -8.30
C SER A 40 -7.82 -2.74 -8.89
N ASP A 41 -8.77 -2.83 -9.82
CA ASP A 41 -9.45 -1.64 -10.35
C ASP A 41 -10.63 -1.22 -9.46
N ASP A 42 -11.00 -2.04 -8.50
CA ASP A 42 -12.15 -1.78 -7.61
C ASP A 42 -11.65 -1.16 -6.30
N ILE A 43 -11.89 0.15 -6.14
CA ILE A 43 -11.44 0.87 -4.95
C ILE A 43 -12.10 0.35 -3.67
N ASN A 44 -13.34 -0.13 -3.75
CA ASN A 44 -14.01 -0.66 -2.56
C ASN A 44 -13.37 -1.96 -2.09
N TYR A 45 -13.06 -2.85 -3.03
CA TYR A 45 -12.37 -4.10 -2.72
C TYR A 45 -10.99 -3.82 -2.13
N ILE A 46 -10.24 -2.93 -2.79
CA ILE A 46 -8.86 -2.66 -2.40
C ILE A 46 -8.79 -1.98 -1.02
N SER A 47 -9.75 -1.10 -0.72
CA SER A 47 -9.81 -0.43 0.58
C SER A 47 -10.08 -1.41 1.72
N LYS A 48 -11.00 -2.35 1.50
CA LYS A 48 -11.28 -3.40 2.48
C LYS A 48 -10.08 -4.31 2.69
N LYS A 49 -9.39 -4.64 1.61
CA LYS A 49 -8.20 -5.48 1.68
C LYS A 49 -7.08 -4.78 2.42
N GLU A 50 -6.92 -3.49 2.22
CA GLU A 50 -5.94 -2.69 2.95
C GLU A 50 -6.15 -2.79 4.46
N LEU A 51 -7.39 -2.59 4.91
CA LEU A 51 -7.70 -2.68 6.33
C LEU A 51 -7.39 -4.07 6.88
N TYR A 52 -7.77 -5.11 6.14
CA TYR A 52 -7.49 -6.48 6.52
C TYR A 52 -5.99 -6.72 6.66
N LEU A 53 -5.21 -6.26 5.69
CA LEU A 53 -3.75 -6.47 5.68
C LEU A 53 -3.08 -5.66 6.79
N GLN A 54 -3.55 -4.46 7.09
CA GLN A 54 -3.02 -3.67 8.19
C GLN A 54 -3.21 -4.39 9.53
N GLN A 55 -4.39 -4.98 9.73
CA GLN A 55 -4.66 -5.75 10.94
C GLN A 55 -3.80 -7.01 11.01
N LEU A 56 -3.66 -7.70 9.87
CA LEU A 56 -2.89 -8.93 9.80
C LEU A 56 -1.42 -8.69 10.15
N HIS A 57 -0.87 -7.57 9.70
CA HIS A 57 0.53 -7.21 9.95
C HIS A 57 0.72 -6.44 11.25
N GLY A 58 -0.35 -6.09 11.96
CA GLY A 58 -0.26 -5.40 13.23
C GLY A 58 0.01 -3.91 13.14
N TYR A 59 -0.20 -3.29 11.98
CA TYR A 59 -0.04 -1.84 11.83
C TYR A 59 -1.26 -1.10 12.37
N LYS A 60 -1.04 0.12 12.85
CA LYS A 60 -2.13 0.96 13.31
C LYS A 60 -2.94 1.47 12.12
N LEU A 61 -4.26 1.51 12.30
CA LEU A 61 -5.16 2.13 11.31
C LEU A 61 -5.15 3.64 11.53
N ASP A 62 -5.03 4.35 10.42
CA ASP A 62 -5.11 5.81 10.45
C ASP A 62 -6.56 6.28 10.36
#